data_9f32950fd9656a4b8adf80a997c1355c
#
_entry.id   9f32950fd9656a4b8adf80a997c1355c
#
_cell.length_a   1.000
_cell.length_b   1.000
_cell.length_c   1.000
_cell.angle_alpha   90.00
_cell.angle_beta   90.00
_cell.angle_gamma   90.00
#
_symmetry.space_group_name_H-M   'P 1'
#
loop_
_entity.id
_entity.type
_entity.pdbx_description
1 polymer ?
#
loop_
_entity_poly.entity_id
_entity_poly.type
_entity_poly.pdbx_seq_one_letter_code
_entity_poly.pdbx_strand_id
1 'polypeptide(L)'
;PASAVKPGSGSSTGTGQIFKVNPVQSSGNQDLTDMKDSDAAVPLSEYAQVQLRNLDGSGYLRGKWANVQSSTGTPAFSTTNTFIYTRRADQFEQVMGYFWVNQAQEYLQSLGFGSTLPGIVHQPFNVKIDQYGGDNSYQTDKPYRIRLGKGGVDDAEDAEVIVHEYGHAVHASQVPGYGASLDAGSIGEAFGDYLGVTVGLAAAAQYGWPVKAPEPCVADWDSVSYTSDTPHCLRRLDTDLTVADREDEVHFDGQIWSAALWDIRQDYVALGKSTAAWDTTLIDSQFGYAADTSFSAAAQQTYATALARDGAAAATVVKARFAERGITF
;
A
#
# COMPACT_ATOMS: atom_id res chain seq x y z
N PRO A 1 -7.20 -36.07 -5.55
CA PRO A 1 -6.00 -35.26 -5.38
C PRO A 1 -6.09 -34.09 -6.33
N ALA A 2 -6.34 -32.90 -5.75
CA ALA A 2 -6.35 -31.67 -6.52
C ALA A 2 -4.93 -31.43 -7.04
N SER A 3 -4.76 -31.46 -8.34
CA SER A 3 -3.51 -31.12 -9.01
C SER A 3 -3.13 -29.71 -8.59
N ALA A 4 -1.96 -29.55 -7.99
CA ALA A 4 -1.40 -28.24 -7.68
C ALA A 4 -1.14 -27.52 -9.00
N VAL A 5 -2.01 -26.58 -9.34
CA VAL A 5 -1.83 -25.71 -10.49
C VAL A 5 -0.61 -24.84 -10.21
N LYS A 6 0.41 -24.91 -11.08
CA LYS A 6 1.60 -24.07 -10.99
C LYS A 6 1.17 -22.59 -11.00
N PRO A 7 1.56 -21.81 -10.01
CA PRO A 7 1.36 -20.37 -10.09
C PRO A 7 2.19 -19.81 -11.24
N GLY A 8 1.62 -18.99 -12.10
CA GLY A 8 2.44 -18.19 -12.99
C GLY A 8 2.01 -17.98 -14.42
N SER A 9 0.84 -18.47 -14.86
CA SER A 9 0.37 -18.21 -16.24
C SER A 9 -0.94 -17.43 -16.30
N GLY A 10 -1.16 -16.53 -15.35
CA GLY A 10 -2.40 -15.77 -15.27
C GLY A 10 -2.55 -14.78 -16.41
N SER A 11 -3.36 -15.15 -17.40
CA SER A 11 -3.78 -14.28 -18.52
C SER A 11 -5.29 -14.11 -18.59
N SER A 12 -6.03 -14.78 -17.70
CA SER A 12 -7.49 -14.67 -17.64
C SER A 12 -7.91 -13.39 -16.94
N THR A 13 -9.04 -12.85 -17.35
CA THR A 13 -9.67 -11.68 -16.75
C THR A 13 -11.00 -12.05 -16.13
N GLY A 14 -11.46 -11.22 -15.21
CA GLY A 14 -12.75 -11.33 -14.56
C GLY A 14 -13.30 -9.98 -14.19
N THR A 15 -14.39 -9.98 -13.45
CA THR A 15 -15.02 -8.78 -12.89
C THR A 15 -15.10 -8.92 -11.38
N GLY A 16 -14.69 -7.89 -10.65
CA GLY A 16 -14.81 -7.82 -9.20
C GLY A 16 -15.49 -6.53 -8.77
N GLN A 17 -16.04 -6.54 -7.57
CA GLN A 17 -16.55 -5.33 -6.92
C GLN A 17 -15.67 -5.01 -5.71
N ILE A 18 -15.23 -3.76 -5.64
CA ILE A 18 -14.31 -3.25 -4.61
C ILE A 18 -14.77 -1.87 -4.12
N PHE A 19 -14.19 -1.37 -3.05
CA PHE A 19 -14.26 0.05 -2.73
C PHE A 19 -13.32 0.86 -3.62
N LYS A 20 -13.71 2.09 -3.91
CA LYS A 20 -12.88 3.10 -4.62
C LYS A 20 -11.79 3.60 -3.68
N VAL A 21 -10.73 2.83 -3.50
CA VAL A 21 -9.70 2.92 -2.47
C VAL A 21 -10.29 2.59 -1.09
N ASN A 22 -11.04 3.52 -0.52
CA ASN A 22 -11.90 3.30 0.65
C ASN A 22 -13.08 4.28 0.63
N PRO A 23 -14.17 3.99 1.35
CA PRO A 23 -15.40 4.77 1.23
C PRO A 23 -15.31 6.16 1.86
N VAL A 24 -14.41 6.42 2.81
CA VAL A 24 -14.20 7.76 3.36
C VAL A 24 -13.48 8.64 2.34
N GLN A 25 -12.43 8.12 1.71
CA GLN A 25 -11.69 8.86 0.68
C GLN A 25 -12.58 9.23 -0.51
N SER A 26 -13.37 8.29 -1.01
CA SER A 26 -14.18 8.52 -2.20
C SER A 26 -15.42 9.36 -1.95
N SER A 27 -16.04 9.24 -0.78
CA SER A 27 -17.25 10.02 -0.43
C SER A 27 -16.94 11.37 0.22
N GLY A 28 -15.83 11.47 0.94
CA GLY A 28 -15.51 12.59 1.83
C GLY A 28 -16.38 12.62 3.10
N ASN A 29 -17.15 11.56 3.35
CA ASN A 29 -18.05 11.51 4.50
C ASN A 29 -17.30 10.96 5.73
N GLN A 30 -16.99 11.86 6.66
CA GLN A 30 -16.30 11.54 7.90
C GLN A 30 -17.24 10.94 8.98
N ASP A 31 -18.54 10.88 8.72
CA ASP A 31 -19.52 10.31 9.66
C ASP A 31 -19.78 8.82 9.41
N LEU A 32 -19.15 8.22 8.40
CA LEU A 32 -19.23 6.78 8.16
C LEU A 32 -18.66 6.01 9.35
N THR A 33 -19.34 4.94 9.74
CA THR A 33 -18.89 4.01 10.77
C THR A 33 -19.07 2.58 10.32
N ASP A 34 -18.38 1.67 10.95
CA ASP A 34 -18.40 0.25 10.58
C ASP A 34 -19.80 -0.39 10.68
N MET A 35 -20.61 0.01 11.66
CA MET A 35 -21.95 -0.56 11.91
C MET A 35 -21.97 -2.10 11.99
N LYS A 36 -20.93 -2.70 12.57
CA LYS A 36 -20.76 -4.16 12.71
C LYS A 36 -20.89 -4.89 11.35
N ASP A 37 -20.09 -4.47 10.42
CA ASP A 37 -19.98 -5.01 9.04
C ASP A 37 -21.28 -4.92 8.23
N SER A 38 -22.20 -4.04 8.61
CA SER A 38 -23.45 -3.89 7.88
C SER A 38 -23.25 -3.27 6.49
N ASP A 39 -23.90 -3.85 5.48
CA ASP A 39 -23.95 -3.26 4.14
C ASP A 39 -24.55 -1.84 4.14
N ALA A 40 -25.43 -1.56 5.09
CA ALA A 40 -26.05 -0.24 5.21
C ALA A 40 -25.06 0.87 5.62
N ALA A 41 -23.88 0.51 6.13
CA ALA A 41 -22.87 1.47 6.57
C ALA A 41 -22.27 2.26 5.41
N VAL A 42 -22.16 1.67 4.22
CA VAL A 42 -21.51 2.25 3.07
C VAL A 42 -22.46 2.29 1.87
N PRO A 43 -22.71 3.47 1.29
CA PRO A 43 -23.56 3.58 0.09
C PRO A 43 -22.97 2.80 -1.09
N LEU A 44 -23.85 2.25 -1.93
CA LEU A 44 -23.45 1.53 -3.14
C LEU A 44 -22.64 2.39 -4.12
N SER A 45 -22.80 3.72 -4.06
CA SER A 45 -22.02 4.66 -4.87
C SER A 45 -20.52 4.62 -4.60
N GLU A 46 -20.10 4.07 -3.43
CA GLU A 46 -18.69 3.98 -3.04
C GLU A 46 -18.03 2.67 -3.49
N TYR A 47 -18.82 1.73 -4.00
CA TYR A 47 -18.32 0.54 -4.67
C TYR A 47 -18.02 0.83 -6.15
N ALA A 48 -17.07 0.09 -6.71
CA ALA A 48 -16.78 0.07 -8.14
C ALA A 48 -16.66 -1.35 -8.65
N GLN A 49 -17.23 -1.62 -9.82
CA GLN A 49 -16.94 -2.84 -10.56
C GLN A 49 -15.70 -2.60 -11.41
N VAL A 50 -14.73 -3.50 -11.31
CA VAL A 50 -13.44 -3.40 -11.97
C VAL A 50 -13.10 -4.70 -12.69
N GLN A 51 -12.24 -4.60 -13.69
CA GLN A 51 -11.63 -5.77 -14.30
C GLN A 51 -10.59 -6.37 -13.33
N LEU A 52 -10.75 -7.65 -13.03
CA LEU A 52 -9.71 -8.43 -12.38
C LEU A 52 -8.78 -8.98 -13.45
N ARG A 53 -7.48 -8.72 -13.29
CA ARG A 53 -6.45 -9.07 -14.27
C ARG A 53 -5.56 -10.19 -13.73
N ASN A 54 -4.87 -10.87 -14.67
CA ASN A 54 -3.85 -11.86 -14.33
C ASN A 54 -4.37 -13.08 -13.56
N LEU A 55 -5.65 -13.40 -13.67
CA LEU A 55 -6.25 -14.61 -13.08
C LEU A 55 -5.70 -15.88 -13.76
N ASP A 56 -5.58 -16.96 -13.00
CA ASP A 56 -5.07 -18.25 -13.50
C ASP A 56 -6.12 -19.13 -14.22
N GLY A 57 -7.39 -18.71 -14.23
CA GLY A 57 -8.49 -19.45 -14.84
C GLY A 57 -9.05 -20.58 -13.99
N SER A 58 -8.64 -20.72 -12.74
CA SER A 58 -9.14 -21.77 -11.82
C SER A 58 -10.56 -21.52 -11.33
N GLY A 59 -11.09 -20.31 -11.50
CA GLY A 59 -12.34 -19.85 -10.91
C GLY A 59 -12.18 -19.30 -9.49
N TYR A 60 -10.99 -19.37 -8.93
CA TYR A 60 -10.63 -18.76 -7.65
C TYR A 60 -9.87 -17.44 -7.86
N LEU A 61 -9.75 -16.65 -6.80
CA LEU A 61 -8.97 -15.40 -6.79
C LEU A 61 -7.47 -15.71 -6.66
N ARG A 62 -6.93 -16.29 -7.69
CA ARG A 62 -5.52 -16.68 -7.83
C ARG A 62 -5.01 -16.26 -9.19
N GLY A 63 -3.74 -15.84 -9.23
CA GLY A 63 -3.15 -15.44 -10.51
C GLY A 63 -1.68 -15.16 -10.41
N LYS A 64 -1.21 -14.37 -11.35
CA LYS A 64 0.22 -14.10 -11.53
C LYS A 64 0.84 -13.36 -10.35
N TRP A 65 0.08 -12.45 -9.72
CA TRP A 65 0.60 -11.54 -8.69
C TRP A 65 -0.04 -11.68 -7.34
N ALA A 66 -1.21 -12.30 -7.25
CA ALA A 66 -1.93 -12.48 -6.00
C ALA A 66 -2.54 -13.86 -5.91
N ASN A 67 -2.56 -14.40 -4.70
CA ASN A 67 -3.15 -15.67 -4.36
C ASN A 67 -3.90 -15.53 -3.05
N VAL A 68 -5.22 -15.41 -3.13
CA VAL A 68 -6.04 -15.35 -1.92
C VAL A 68 -6.15 -16.74 -1.31
N GLN A 69 -5.64 -16.88 -0.10
CA GLN A 69 -5.68 -18.07 0.70
C GLN A 69 -6.70 -17.88 1.82
N SER A 70 -7.93 -18.27 1.61
CA SER A 70 -8.92 -18.21 2.69
C SER A 70 -8.71 -19.35 3.67
N SER A 71 -8.49 -19.02 4.93
CA SER A 71 -8.62 -19.93 6.07
C SER A 71 -9.86 -19.61 6.91
N THR A 72 -10.56 -18.54 6.55
CA THR A 72 -11.80 -18.05 7.17
C THR A 72 -12.83 -17.80 6.07
N GLY A 73 -14.06 -18.17 6.35
CA GLY A 73 -15.13 -18.09 5.37
C GLY A 73 -14.96 -19.02 4.17
N THR A 74 -15.91 -18.97 3.26
CA THR A 74 -15.89 -19.74 2.02
C THR A 74 -15.04 -19.03 0.98
N PRO A 75 -14.06 -19.70 0.34
CA PRO A 75 -13.31 -19.11 -0.76
C PRO A 75 -14.23 -18.62 -1.88
N ALA A 76 -14.01 -17.41 -2.36
CA ALA A 76 -14.72 -16.88 -3.51
C ALA A 76 -14.43 -17.76 -4.73
N PHE A 77 -15.49 -18.23 -5.38
CA PHE A 77 -15.39 -19.09 -6.57
C PHE A 77 -16.42 -18.67 -7.61
N SER A 78 -16.03 -18.64 -8.86
CA SER A 78 -16.92 -18.33 -9.98
C SER A 78 -16.44 -19.02 -11.24
N THR A 79 -17.34 -19.73 -11.89
CA THR A 79 -17.07 -20.37 -13.19
C THR A 79 -16.98 -19.36 -14.34
N THR A 80 -17.46 -18.14 -14.12
CA THR A 80 -17.46 -17.04 -15.08
C THR A 80 -16.48 -15.93 -14.71
N ASN A 81 -15.64 -16.13 -13.68
CA ASN A 81 -14.74 -15.11 -13.13
C ASN A 81 -15.46 -13.80 -12.72
N THR A 82 -16.67 -13.92 -12.18
CA THR A 82 -17.48 -12.78 -11.71
C THR A 82 -17.60 -12.82 -10.20
N PHE A 83 -17.07 -11.81 -9.52
CA PHE A 83 -16.92 -11.75 -8.08
C PHE A 83 -17.56 -10.44 -7.55
N ILE A 84 -18.88 -10.44 -7.44
CA ILE A 84 -19.67 -9.27 -7.04
C ILE A 84 -20.26 -9.51 -5.66
N TYR A 85 -19.66 -8.91 -4.66
CA TYR A 85 -20.06 -9.01 -3.24
C TYR A 85 -20.11 -7.62 -2.64
N THR A 86 -20.81 -7.50 -1.52
CA THR A 86 -20.79 -6.31 -0.65
C THR A 86 -20.11 -6.63 0.67
N ARG A 87 -19.76 -5.61 1.43
CA ARG A 87 -18.84 -5.68 2.58
C ARG A 87 -19.24 -6.69 3.68
N ARG A 88 -20.51 -7.03 3.79
CA ARG A 88 -20.97 -8.03 4.75
C ARG A 88 -20.45 -9.45 4.46
N ALA A 89 -20.04 -9.72 3.26
CA ALA A 89 -19.53 -11.02 2.85
C ALA A 89 -18.00 -11.06 2.89
N ASP A 90 -17.42 -12.07 3.55
CA ASP A 90 -15.96 -12.28 3.58
C ASP A 90 -15.35 -12.31 2.17
N GLN A 91 -16.13 -12.73 1.16
CA GLN A 91 -15.69 -12.75 -0.23
C GLN A 91 -15.40 -11.34 -0.77
N PHE A 92 -16.06 -10.29 -0.27
CA PHE A 92 -15.76 -8.92 -0.65
C PHE A 92 -14.30 -8.56 -0.29
N GLU A 93 -13.88 -8.89 0.91
CA GLU A 93 -12.51 -8.68 1.36
C GLU A 93 -11.50 -9.51 0.57
N GLN A 94 -11.87 -10.72 0.16
CA GLN A 94 -11.04 -11.54 -0.72
C GLN A 94 -10.82 -10.86 -2.08
N VAL A 95 -11.86 -10.24 -2.65
CA VAL A 95 -11.76 -9.47 -3.90
C VAL A 95 -10.90 -8.22 -3.72
N MET A 96 -11.08 -7.49 -2.60
CA MET A 96 -10.25 -6.35 -2.24
C MET A 96 -8.77 -6.76 -2.18
N GLY A 97 -8.46 -7.82 -1.46
CA GLY A 97 -7.09 -8.32 -1.32
C GLY A 97 -6.46 -8.70 -2.67
N TYR A 98 -7.20 -9.43 -3.51
CA TYR A 98 -6.73 -9.79 -4.85
C TYR A 98 -6.45 -8.56 -5.71
N PHE A 99 -7.44 -7.66 -5.80
CA PHE A 99 -7.34 -6.49 -6.67
C PHE A 99 -6.19 -5.58 -6.25
N TRP A 100 -6.08 -5.23 -4.96
CA TRP A 100 -5.13 -4.22 -4.52
C TRP A 100 -3.69 -4.72 -4.48
N VAL A 101 -3.44 -5.99 -4.20
CA VAL A 101 -2.11 -6.59 -4.37
C VAL A 101 -1.69 -6.59 -5.84
N ASN A 102 -2.62 -6.96 -6.74
CA ASN A 102 -2.38 -6.94 -8.17
C ASN A 102 -2.12 -5.51 -8.67
N GLN A 103 -2.92 -4.54 -8.20
CA GLN A 103 -2.78 -3.12 -8.52
C GLN A 103 -1.42 -2.56 -8.06
N ALA A 104 -0.99 -2.90 -6.84
CA ALA A 104 0.30 -2.47 -6.31
C ALA A 104 1.46 -3.02 -7.15
N GLN A 105 1.44 -4.29 -7.51
CA GLN A 105 2.47 -4.87 -8.36
C GLN A 105 2.50 -4.24 -9.75
N GLU A 106 1.33 -4.05 -10.36
CA GLU A 106 1.25 -3.40 -11.67
C GLU A 106 1.69 -1.93 -11.63
N TYR A 107 1.47 -1.24 -10.49
CA TYR A 107 2.02 0.09 -10.28
C TYR A 107 3.55 0.08 -10.34
N LEU A 108 4.21 -0.85 -9.61
CA LEU A 108 5.67 -1.00 -9.67
C LEU A 108 6.15 -1.28 -11.09
N GLN A 109 5.44 -2.12 -11.84
CA GLN A 109 5.78 -2.41 -13.24
C GLN A 109 5.62 -1.18 -14.14
N SER A 110 4.62 -0.35 -13.89
CA SER A 110 4.43 0.90 -14.63
C SER A 110 5.58 1.88 -14.45
N LEU A 111 6.31 1.77 -13.33
CA LEU A 111 7.52 2.53 -13.05
C LEU A 111 8.79 1.93 -13.67
N GLY A 112 8.69 0.73 -14.25
CA GLY A 112 9.80 0.03 -14.91
C GLY A 112 10.37 -1.16 -14.15
N PHE A 113 9.91 -1.42 -12.92
CA PHE A 113 10.42 -2.54 -12.11
C PHE A 113 9.96 -3.89 -12.70
N GLY A 114 10.93 -4.76 -12.96
CA GLY A 114 10.72 -6.03 -13.66
C GLY A 114 10.93 -5.96 -15.18
N SER A 115 11.29 -4.79 -15.72
CA SER A 115 11.66 -4.60 -17.14
C SER A 115 13.00 -3.86 -17.27
N THR A 116 13.02 -2.54 -17.18
CA THR A 116 14.23 -1.71 -17.23
C THR A 116 14.95 -1.61 -15.89
N LEU A 117 14.23 -1.87 -14.81
CA LEU A 117 14.72 -1.93 -13.43
C LEU A 117 14.52 -3.34 -12.87
N PRO A 118 15.25 -3.70 -11.79
CA PRO A 118 15.08 -5.02 -11.17
C PRO A 118 13.65 -5.31 -10.76
N GLY A 119 13.23 -6.59 -10.84
CA GLY A 119 11.92 -7.02 -10.35
C GLY A 119 11.83 -6.93 -8.84
N ILE A 120 10.65 -6.58 -8.35
CA ILE A 120 10.35 -6.45 -6.92
C ILE A 120 9.17 -7.36 -6.61
N VAL A 121 9.30 -8.22 -5.60
CA VAL A 121 8.37 -9.30 -5.24
C VAL A 121 8.14 -10.30 -6.38
N HIS A 122 7.86 -9.89 -7.55
CA HIS A 122 7.78 -10.55 -8.87
C HIS A 122 7.35 -12.03 -8.86
N GLN A 123 6.38 -12.35 -7.99
CA GLN A 123 5.80 -13.69 -7.79
C GLN A 123 4.42 -13.54 -7.17
N PRO A 124 3.58 -14.60 -7.19
CA PRO A 124 2.30 -14.56 -6.51
C PRO A 124 2.47 -14.28 -5.02
N PHE A 125 1.71 -13.33 -4.53
CA PHE A 125 1.71 -12.89 -3.13
C PHE A 125 0.49 -13.46 -2.41
N ASN A 126 0.69 -14.14 -1.29
CA ASN A 126 -0.40 -14.74 -0.54
C ASN A 126 -1.13 -13.71 0.30
N VAL A 127 -2.46 -13.70 0.21
CA VAL A 127 -3.34 -12.81 0.97
C VAL A 127 -4.26 -13.66 1.83
N LYS A 128 -4.30 -13.37 3.12
CA LYS A 128 -5.25 -13.96 4.06
C LYS A 128 -6.05 -12.86 4.73
N ILE A 129 -7.36 -12.95 4.64
CA ILE A 129 -8.30 -12.06 5.34
C ILE A 129 -8.71 -12.67 6.67
N ASP A 130 -9.29 -11.89 7.56
CA ASP A 130 -9.93 -12.33 8.83
C ASP A 130 -9.07 -13.25 9.69
N GLN A 131 -7.78 -12.98 9.78
CA GLN A 131 -6.87 -13.93 10.42
C GLN A 131 -6.94 -13.93 11.94
N TYR A 132 -7.46 -12.86 12.52
CA TYR A 132 -7.66 -12.71 13.97
C TYR A 132 -8.65 -11.59 14.24
N GLY A 133 -9.25 -11.62 15.45
CA GLY A 133 -10.27 -10.64 15.84
C GLY A 133 -9.73 -9.29 16.29
N GLY A 134 -8.43 -9.05 16.13
CA GLY A 134 -7.80 -7.76 16.42
C GLY A 134 -7.81 -6.86 15.19
N ASP A 135 -7.77 -5.57 15.46
CA ASP A 135 -7.70 -4.50 14.48
C ASP A 135 -6.22 -4.22 14.19
N ASN A 136 -5.60 -5.07 13.40
CA ASN A 136 -4.18 -5.00 13.04
C ASN A 136 -3.88 -5.97 11.88
N SER A 137 -2.89 -5.61 11.07
CA SER A 137 -2.41 -6.42 9.96
C SER A 137 -0.89 -6.56 10.00
N TYR A 138 -0.37 -7.55 9.32
CA TYR A 138 1.07 -7.73 9.19
C TYR A 138 1.48 -8.54 7.97
N GLN A 139 2.71 -8.35 7.54
CA GLN A 139 3.34 -9.06 6.44
C GLN A 139 4.40 -10.02 6.96
N THR A 140 4.56 -11.16 6.28
CA THR A 140 5.69 -12.07 6.42
C THR A 140 6.37 -12.28 5.07
N ASP A 141 7.66 -12.58 5.06
CA ASP A 141 8.44 -12.74 3.83
C ASP A 141 8.83 -14.19 3.50
N LYS A 142 8.50 -15.14 4.39
CA LYS A 142 8.80 -16.56 4.18
C LYS A 142 7.65 -17.46 4.62
N PRO A 143 6.66 -17.70 3.76
CA PRO A 143 6.41 -17.16 2.41
C PRO A 143 5.92 -15.71 2.46
N TYR A 144 6.05 -15.00 1.34
CA TYR A 144 5.43 -13.68 1.21
C TYR A 144 3.93 -13.77 1.42
N ARG A 145 3.45 -13.08 2.44
CA ARG A 145 2.05 -13.16 2.86
C ARG A 145 1.64 -11.88 3.60
N ILE A 146 0.44 -11.41 3.30
CA ILE A 146 -0.29 -10.46 4.13
C ILE A 146 -1.34 -11.22 4.93
N ARG A 147 -1.46 -10.86 6.21
CA ARG A 147 -2.54 -11.29 7.09
C ARG A 147 -3.29 -10.07 7.57
N LEU A 148 -4.58 -10.03 7.26
CA LEU A 148 -5.46 -8.90 7.55
C LEU A 148 -6.40 -9.27 8.68
N GLY A 149 -6.53 -8.43 9.70
CA GLY A 149 -7.41 -8.61 10.84
C GLY A 149 -8.83 -8.14 10.55
N LYS A 150 -9.75 -8.43 11.47
CA LYS A 150 -11.17 -8.09 11.36
C LYS A 150 -11.73 -7.31 12.54
N GLY A 151 -10.89 -6.76 13.38
CA GLY A 151 -11.35 -5.93 14.51
C GLY A 151 -11.69 -4.51 14.03
N GLY A 152 -12.79 -3.97 14.51
CA GLY A 152 -13.24 -2.65 14.06
C GLY A 152 -13.76 -2.68 12.63
N VAL A 153 -13.27 -1.79 11.76
CA VAL A 153 -13.37 -1.98 10.29
C VAL A 153 -12.42 -3.11 9.92
N ASP A 154 -12.89 -4.04 9.12
CA ASP A 154 -12.02 -5.12 8.66
C ASP A 154 -10.89 -4.54 7.79
N ASP A 155 -9.63 -4.82 8.15
CA ASP A 155 -8.44 -4.22 7.53
C ASP A 155 -8.42 -4.41 6.00
N ALA A 156 -8.99 -5.51 5.52
CA ALA A 156 -9.10 -5.80 4.09
C ALA A 156 -10.14 -4.93 3.35
N GLU A 157 -10.90 -4.11 4.04
CA GLU A 157 -11.80 -3.13 3.43
C GLU A 157 -11.15 -1.80 3.08
N ASP A 158 -9.89 -1.57 3.50
CA ASP A 158 -9.15 -0.37 3.16
C ASP A 158 -7.94 -0.71 2.28
N ALA A 159 -7.95 -0.20 1.06
CA ALA A 159 -6.87 -0.43 0.09
C ALA A 159 -5.51 0.03 0.60
N GLU A 160 -5.47 1.12 1.37
CA GLU A 160 -4.22 1.67 1.87
C GLU A 160 -3.59 0.77 2.94
N VAL A 161 -4.39 0.04 3.72
CA VAL A 161 -3.89 -0.98 4.64
C VAL A 161 -3.30 -2.17 3.87
N ILE A 162 -4.01 -2.69 2.87
CA ILE A 162 -3.53 -3.80 2.04
C ILE A 162 -2.19 -3.44 1.39
N VAL A 163 -2.11 -2.26 0.79
CA VAL A 163 -0.91 -1.81 0.06
C VAL A 163 0.21 -1.41 1.01
N HIS A 164 -0.11 -0.91 2.21
CA HIS A 164 0.89 -0.69 3.28
C HIS A 164 1.65 -1.99 3.59
N GLU A 165 0.92 -3.07 3.84
CA GLU A 165 1.54 -4.37 4.11
C GLU A 165 2.34 -4.89 2.91
N TYR A 166 1.88 -4.63 1.69
CA TYR A 166 2.65 -4.93 0.48
C TYR A 166 3.96 -4.13 0.42
N GLY A 167 3.99 -2.92 0.96
CA GLY A 167 5.19 -2.09 1.08
C GLY A 167 6.30 -2.78 1.90
N HIS A 168 5.95 -3.50 2.96
CA HIS A 168 6.91 -4.31 3.72
C HIS A 168 7.49 -5.44 2.85
N ALA A 169 6.68 -6.07 2.02
CA ALA A 169 7.15 -7.07 1.07
C ALA A 169 8.10 -6.49 0.02
N VAL A 170 7.85 -5.27 -0.43
CA VAL A 170 8.75 -4.54 -1.32
C VAL A 170 10.14 -4.42 -0.68
N HIS A 171 10.23 -3.91 0.54
CA HIS A 171 11.50 -3.79 1.26
C HIS A 171 12.19 -5.15 1.47
N ALA A 172 11.45 -6.17 1.90
CA ALA A 172 12.00 -7.50 2.12
C ALA A 172 12.53 -8.13 0.81
N SER A 173 11.87 -7.85 -0.32
CA SER A 173 12.33 -8.28 -1.64
C SER A 173 13.59 -7.55 -2.10
N GLN A 174 13.68 -6.25 -1.81
CA GLN A 174 14.83 -5.43 -2.20
C GLN A 174 16.06 -5.69 -1.33
N VAL A 175 15.87 -5.85 -0.03
CA VAL A 175 16.92 -6.00 0.98
C VAL A 175 16.54 -7.14 1.92
N PRO A 176 17.05 -8.36 1.73
CA PRO A 176 16.77 -9.47 2.63
C PRO A 176 17.12 -9.13 4.09
N GLY A 177 16.17 -9.36 5.00
CA GLY A 177 16.32 -9.04 6.42
C GLY A 177 16.13 -7.56 6.79
N TYR A 178 15.57 -6.76 5.88
CA TYR A 178 15.29 -5.34 6.12
C TYR A 178 14.46 -5.12 7.41
N GLY A 179 14.72 -4.00 8.09
CA GLY A 179 14.05 -3.66 9.34
C GLY A 179 14.83 -4.06 10.60
N ALA A 180 16.13 -4.31 10.47
CA ALA A 180 16.97 -4.79 11.57
C ALA A 180 17.44 -3.69 12.55
N SER A 181 17.03 -2.44 12.37
CA SER A 181 17.22 -1.33 13.28
C SER A 181 15.92 -0.57 13.51
N LEU A 182 15.87 0.28 14.53
CA LEU A 182 14.71 1.13 14.78
C LEU A 182 14.45 2.08 13.61
N ASP A 183 15.49 2.68 13.03
CA ASP A 183 15.37 3.56 11.87
C ASP A 183 14.88 2.80 10.64
N ALA A 184 15.43 1.61 10.36
CA ALA A 184 14.99 0.79 9.24
C ALA A 184 13.52 0.35 9.40
N GLY A 185 13.11 -0.02 10.61
CA GLY A 185 11.71 -0.32 10.92
C GLY A 185 10.80 0.89 10.70
N SER A 186 11.22 2.06 11.14
CA SER A 186 10.49 3.33 10.95
C SER A 186 10.37 3.71 9.47
N ILE A 187 11.43 3.54 8.69
CA ILE A 187 11.40 3.72 7.23
C ILE A 187 10.44 2.72 6.58
N GLY A 188 10.40 1.49 7.08
CA GLY A 188 9.48 0.45 6.60
C GLY A 188 8.01 0.86 6.79
N GLU A 189 7.66 1.34 7.96
CA GLU A 189 6.31 1.85 8.26
C GLU A 189 5.97 3.07 7.39
N ALA A 190 6.90 4.00 7.28
CA ALA A 190 6.75 5.20 6.46
C ALA A 190 6.53 4.87 4.98
N PHE A 191 7.30 3.93 4.45
CA PHE A 191 7.17 3.51 3.06
C PHE A 191 5.85 2.78 2.80
N GLY A 192 5.41 1.94 3.72
CA GLY A 192 4.10 1.29 3.65
C GLY A 192 2.97 2.30 3.53
N ASP A 193 2.97 3.30 4.40
CA ASP A 193 1.98 4.40 4.37
C ASP A 193 2.07 5.19 3.05
N TYR A 194 3.26 5.58 2.65
CA TYR A 194 3.48 6.31 1.41
C TYR A 194 3.03 5.52 0.18
N LEU A 195 3.37 4.23 0.10
CA LEU A 195 2.98 3.37 -1.01
C LEU A 195 1.45 3.18 -1.05
N GLY A 196 0.82 2.98 0.11
CA GLY A 196 -0.62 2.87 0.23
C GLY A 196 -1.33 4.08 -0.37
N VAL A 197 -0.94 5.27 0.05
CA VAL A 197 -1.50 6.53 -0.45
C VAL A 197 -1.20 6.72 -1.94
N THR A 198 0.05 6.51 -2.37
CA THR A 198 0.44 6.79 -3.76
C THR A 198 -0.21 5.82 -4.75
N VAL A 199 -0.33 4.54 -4.42
CA VAL A 199 -1.05 3.55 -5.24
C VAL A 199 -2.54 3.86 -5.28
N GLY A 200 -3.12 4.23 -4.15
CA GLY A 200 -4.53 4.64 -4.07
C GLY A 200 -4.84 5.86 -4.95
N LEU A 201 -4.02 6.90 -4.88
CA LEU A 201 -4.16 8.10 -5.72
C LEU A 201 -3.96 7.79 -7.21
N ALA A 202 -2.97 6.95 -7.54
CA ALA A 202 -2.74 6.54 -8.93
C ALA A 202 -3.93 5.73 -9.48
N ALA A 203 -4.50 4.84 -8.68
CA ALA A 203 -5.70 4.08 -9.06
C ALA A 203 -6.92 5.00 -9.22
N ALA A 204 -7.12 5.94 -8.29
CA ALA A 204 -8.21 6.93 -8.40
C ALA A 204 -8.11 7.74 -9.70
N ALA A 205 -6.92 8.17 -10.09
CA ALA A 205 -6.68 8.84 -11.36
C ALA A 205 -6.94 7.92 -12.57
N GLN A 206 -6.47 6.69 -12.50
CA GLN A 206 -6.63 5.68 -13.57
C GLN A 206 -8.10 5.36 -13.84
N TYR A 207 -8.89 5.20 -12.80
CA TYR A 207 -10.29 4.81 -12.90
C TYR A 207 -11.28 5.99 -12.84
N GLY A 208 -10.79 7.21 -12.66
CA GLY A 208 -11.64 8.39 -12.53
C GLY A 208 -12.46 8.43 -11.24
N TRP A 209 -11.95 7.85 -10.17
CA TRP A 209 -12.62 7.89 -8.87
C TRP A 209 -12.37 9.22 -8.14
N PRO A 210 -13.37 9.74 -7.43
CA PRO A 210 -13.18 10.96 -6.66
C PRO A 210 -12.25 10.75 -5.46
N VAL A 211 -11.46 11.80 -5.13
CA VAL A 211 -10.69 11.91 -3.90
C VAL A 211 -11.24 13.11 -3.15
N LYS A 212 -12.03 12.88 -2.11
CA LYS A 212 -12.75 13.90 -1.36
C LYS A 212 -12.30 14.06 0.08
N ALA A 213 -11.43 13.18 0.56
CA ALA A 213 -10.72 13.33 1.82
C ALA A 213 -9.32 13.91 1.57
N PRO A 214 -8.62 14.42 2.60
CA PRO A 214 -7.25 14.91 2.42
C PRO A 214 -6.31 13.82 1.89
N GLU A 215 -5.59 14.11 0.80
CA GLU A 215 -4.68 13.15 0.17
C GLU A 215 -3.62 12.56 1.11
N PRO A 216 -2.98 13.35 2.02
CA PRO A 216 -1.96 12.82 2.92
C PRO A 216 -2.51 12.03 4.11
N CYS A 217 -3.81 11.82 4.20
CA CYS A 217 -4.45 11.00 5.22
C CYS A 217 -4.27 9.51 4.88
N VAL A 218 -3.79 8.72 5.83
CA VAL A 218 -3.54 7.29 5.65
C VAL A 218 -4.68 6.50 6.27
N ALA A 219 -5.23 5.55 5.53
CA ALA A 219 -6.23 4.58 5.97
C ALA A 219 -7.47 5.25 6.60
N ASP A 220 -8.10 6.13 5.87
CA ASP A 220 -9.25 6.93 6.32
C ASP A 220 -10.41 6.06 6.81
N TRP A 221 -10.70 4.95 6.14
CA TRP A 221 -11.79 4.06 6.50
C TRP A 221 -11.47 3.19 7.70
N ASP A 222 -10.31 2.56 7.69
CA ASP A 222 -9.85 1.74 8.79
C ASP A 222 -9.78 2.55 10.10
N SER A 223 -9.31 3.79 10.02
CA SER A 223 -9.11 4.66 11.18
C SER A 223 -10.40 5.15 11.85
N VAL A 224 -11.58 4.99 11.24
CA VAL A 224 -12.84 5.31 11.93
C VAL A 224 -13.04 4.46 13.19
N SER A 225 -12.37 3.31 13.27
CA SER A 225 -12.36 2.43 14.43
C SER A 225 -11.40 2.88 15.54
N TYR A 226 -10.41 3.74 15.23
CA TYR A 226 -9.34 4.14 16.15
C TYR A 226 -9.49 5.55 16.70
N THR A 227 -10.07 6.47 15.95
CA THR A 227 -10.10 7.87 16.32
C THR A 227 -11.44 8.52 16.05
N SER A 228 -11.85 9.42 16.96
CA SER A 228 -12.98 10.31 16.77
C SER A 228 -12.59 11.64 16.11
N ASP A 229 -11.30 11.88 15.91
CA ASP A 229 -10.81 13.11 15.27
C ASP A 229 -11.21 13.13 13.79
N THR A 230 -11.49 14.31 13.27
CA THR A 230 -11.80 14.51 11.85
C THR A 230 -10.80 15.46 11.21
N PRO A 231 -10.23 15.11 10.04
CA PRO A 231 -10.44 13.88 9.29
C PRO A 231 -9.91 12.67 10.02
N HIS A 232 -10.57 11.52 9.87
CA HIS A 232 -10.07 10.25 10.40
C HIS A 232 -8.84 9.83 9.61
N CYS A 233 -7.70 9.75 10.26
CA CYS A 233 -6.44 9.29 9.67
C CYS A 233 -5.73 8.39 10.67
N LEU A 234 -5.29 7.24 10.24
CA LEU A 234 -4.43 6.38 11.06
C LEU A 234 -3.10 7.09 11.35
N ARG A 235 -2.52 7.68 10.32
CA ARG A 235 -1.35 8.58 10.36
C ARG A 235 -1.47 9.60 9.24
N ARG A 236 -0.58 10.61 9.22
CA ARG A 236 -0.56 11.61 8.16
C ARG A 236 0.84 11.70 7.54
N LEU A 237 0.87 11.95 6.21
CA LEU A 237 2.10 12.18 5.46
C LEU A 237 2.56 13.65 5.48
N ASP A 238 1.76 14.55 6.00
CA ASP A 238 2.01 16.00 5.99
C ASP A 238 2.28 16.59 7.39
N THR A 239 2.85 15.79 8.29
CA THR A 239 3.23 16.26 9.63
C THR A 239 4.49 17.12 9.58
N ASP A 240 4.73 17.89 10.65
CA ASP A 240 5.96 18.67 10.84
C ASP A 240 6.95 17.98 11.79
N LEU A 241 6.77 16.67 12.04
CA LEU A 241 7.63 15.92 12.93
C LEU A 241 9.07 15.89 12.46
N THR A 242 9.99 15.95 13.41
CA THR A 242 11.44 15.88 13.20
C THR A 242 12.06 14.79 14.07
N VAL A 243 13.34 14.52 13.89
CA VAL A 243 14.06 13.55 14.74
C VAL A 243 14.08 13.93 16.21
N ALA A 244 13.83 15.20 16.55
CA ALA A 244 13.68 15.66 17.92
C ALA A 244 12.38 15.15 18.59
N ASP A 245 11.38 14.76 17.78
CA ASP A 245 10.08 14.27 18.24
C ASP A 245 10.01 12.75 18.37
N ARG A 246 11.12 12.06 18.24
CA ARG A 246 11.16 10.58 18.31
C ARG A 246 10.59 10.05 19.61
N GLU A 247 9.83 8.96 19.48
CA GLU A 247 9.28 8.21 20.62
C GLU A 247 9.87 6.80 20.74
N ASP A 248 10.80 6.44 19.82
CA ASP A 248 11.39 5.11 19.69
C ASP A 248 10.33 4.02 19.40
N GLU A 249 9.27 4.41 18.68
CA GLU A 249 8.20 3.56 18.20
C GLU A 249 8.09 3.71 16.68
N VAL A 250 8.19 2.60 15.95
CA VAL A 250 8.37 2.61 14.48
C VAL A 250 7.20 3.23 13.71
N HIS A 251 5.98 3.06 14.19
CA HIS A 251 4.79 3.62 13.51
C HIS A 251 4.72 5.14 13.70
N PHE A 252 5.06 5.64 14.89
CA PHE A 252 5.13 7.07 15.14
C PHE A 252 6.32 7.71 14.45
N ASP A 253 7.52 7.16 14.66
CA ASP A 253 8.76 7.70 14.11
C ASP A 253 8.81 7.62 12.57
N GLY A 254 8.09 6.67 11.99
CA GLY A 254 7.92 6.58 10.54
C GLY A 254 7.36 7.85 9.92
N GLN A 255 6.50 8.59 10.65
CA GLN A 255 5.95 9.84 10.14
C GLN A 255 6.99 10.93 9.88
N ILE A 256 8.15 10.87 10.56
CA ILE A 256 9.28 11.77 10.28
C ILE A 256 9.80 11.54 8.86
N TRP A 257 9.97 10.28 8.48
CA TRP A 257 10.43 9.89 7.15
C TRP A 257 9.36 10.12 6.08
N SER A 258 8.14 9.68 6.31
CA SER A 258 7.05 9.79 5.33
C SER A 258 6.69 11.24 5.02
N ALA A 259 6.81 12.15 5.99
CA ALA A 259 6.61 13.58 5.76
C ALA A 259 7.65 14.15 4.80
N ALA A 260 8.91 13.75 4.91
CA ALA A 260 9.94 14.14 3.94
C ALA A 260 9.61 13.59 2.54
N LEU A 261 9.16 12.33 2.43
CA LEU A 261 8.77 11.73 1.15
C LEU A 261 7.62 12.50 0.50
N TRP A 262 6.63 12.90 1.29
CA TRP A 262 5.49 13.66 0.79
C TRP A 262 5.89 15.05 0.30
N ASP A 263 6.72 15.75 1.04
CA ASP A 263 7.23 17.06 0.65
C ASP A 263 8.06 16.99 -0.65
N ILE A 264 8.92 15.98 -0.77
CA ILE A 264 9.73 15.77 -1.99
C ILE A 264 8.81 15.49 -3.19
N ARG A 265 7.75 14.72 -2.99
CA ARG A 265 6.73 14.48 -4.04
C ARG A 265 6.16 15.81 -4.58
N GLN A 266 5.82 16.74 -3.69
CA GLN A 266 5.32 18.06 -4.07
C GLN A 266 6.40 18.87 -4.82
N ASP A 267 7.64 18.83 -4.32
CA ASP A 267 8.76 19.55 -4.95
C ASP A 267 9.09 19.00 -6.34
N TYR A 268 8.99 17.69 -6.56
CA TYR A 268 9.19 17.13 -7.91
C TYR A 268 8.17 17.69 -8.90
N VAL A 269 6.91 17.79 -8.50
CA VAL A 269 5.87 18.40 -9.34
C VAL A 269 6.20 19.89 -9.61
N ALA A 270 6.63 20.62 -8.60
CA ALA A 270 7.04 22.02 -8.74
C ALA A 270 8.24 22.19 -9.66
N LEU A 271 9.12 21.21 -9.76
CA LEU A 271 10.25 21.20 -10.72
C LEU A 271 9.83 20.80 -12.15
N GLY A 272 8.54 20.56 -12.39
CA GLY A 272 8.04 20.09 -13.69
C GLY A 272 8.27 18.60 -13.94
N LYS A 273 8.60 17.83 -12.90
CA LYS A 273 8.71 16.37 -12.94
C LYS A 273 7.37 15.74 -12.52
N SER A 274 7.24 14.44 -12.68
CA SER A 274 6.03 13.72 -12.27
C SER A 274 6.18 13.11 -10.87
N THR A 275 5.06 12.81 -10.22
CA THR A 275 5.04 12.00 -9.00
C THR A 275 5.60 10.60 -9.27
N ALA A 276 5.33 10.03 -10.44
CA ALA A 276 5.89 8.75 -10.86
C ALA A 276 7.43 8.78 -10.95
N ALA A 277 8.02 9.89 -11.37
CA ALA A 277 9.47 10.04 -11.39
C ALA A 277 10.06 9.97 -9.98
N TRP A 278 9.44 10.64 -9.01
CA TRP A 278 9.85 10.54 -7.60
C TRP A 278 9.66 9.14 -7.05
N ASP A 279 8.50 8.53 -7.28
CA ASP A 279 8.23 7.17 -6.80
C ASP A 279 9.26 6.17 -7.35
N THR A 280 9.63 6.30 -8.63
CA THR A 280 10.66 5.46 -9.24
C THR A 280 12.01 5.66 -8.56
N THR A 281 12.42 6.90 -8.33
CA THR A 281 13.69 7.24 -7.67
C THR A 281 13.73 6.74 -6.24
N LEU A 282 12.66 6.97 -5.47
CA LEU A 282 12.55 6.48 -4.10
C LEU A 282 12.71 4.96 -4.04
N ILE A 283 11.91 4.25 -4.82
CA ILE A 283 11.88 2.78 -4.79
C ILE A 283 13.19 2.19 -5.32
N ASP A 284 13.77 2.77 -6.36
CA ASP A 284 15.08 2.35 -6.86
C ASP A 284 16.18 2.54 -5.81
N SER A 285 16.15 3.66 -5.06
CA SER A 285 17.13 3.92 -4.00
C SER A 285 17.14 2.87 -2.90
N GLN A 286 15.99 2.27 -2.62
CA GLN A 286 15.82 1.30 -1.54
C GLN A 286 16.64 0.02 -1.73
N PHE A 287 16.99 -0.35 -2.98
CA PHE A 287 17.91 -1.47 -3.23
C PHE A 287 19.28 -1.25 -2.60
N GLY A 288 19.69 -0.01 -2.39
CA GLY A 288 20.97 0.34 -1.79
C GLY A 288 20.95 0.53 -0.28
N TYR A 289 19.80 0.35 0.38
CA TYR A 289 19.72 0.47 1.83
C TYR A 289 20.33 -0.76 2.50
N ALA A 290 20.95 -0.56 3.67
CA ALA A 290 21.33 -1.67 4.54
C ALA A 290 20.09 -2.20 5.30
N ALA A 291 20.11 -3.48 5.67
CA ALA A 291 19.02 -4.07 6.45
C ALA A 291 18.80 -3.35 7.81
N ASP A 292 19.86 -2.82 8.39
CA ASP A 292 19.90 -2.06 9.65
C ASP A 292 20.18 -0.56 9.43
N THR A 293 19.81 -0.02 8.28
CA THR A 293 20.10 1.37 7.91
C THR A 293 19.68 2.37 8.96
N SER A 294 20.40 3.50 9.03
CA SER A 294 19.96 4.71 9.73
C SER A 294 19.18 5.63 8.80
N PHE A 295 18.46 6.59 9.37
CA PHE A 295 17.82 7.64 8.58
C PHE A 295 18.83 8.38 7.70
N SER A 296 19.99 8.75 8.25
CA SER A 296 21.03 9.49 7.50
C SER A 296 21.59 8.68 6.35
N ALA A 297 21.91 7.41 6.55
CA ALA A 297 22.43 6.54 5.50
C ALA A 297 21.42 6.31 4.38
N ALA A 298 20.16 6.05 4.73
CA ALA A 298 19.09 5.88 3.75
C ALA A 298 18.80 7.19 2.97
N ALA A 299 18.81 8.34 3.65
CA ALA A 299 18.64 9.64 3.01
C ALA A 299 19.79 9.94 2.04
N GLN A 300 21.03 9.63 2.41
CA GLN A 300 22.19 9.79 1.53
C GLN A 300 22.08 8.91 0.28
N GLN A 301 21.66 7.67 0.43
CA GLN A 301 21.43 6.75 -0.71
C GLN A 301 20.31 7.28 -1.62
N THR A 302 19.22 7.78 -1.05
CA THR A 302 18.11 8.37 -1.79
C THR A 302 18.56 9.60 -2.56
N TYR A 303 19.35 10.47 -1.92
CA TYR A 303 19.97 11.63 -2.57
C TYR A 303 20.86 11.24 -3.76
N ALA A 304 21.74 10.26 -3.58
CA ALA A 304 22.64 9.79 -4.64
C ALA A 304 21.85 9.24 -5.84
N THR A 305 20.79 8.50 -5.60
CA THR A 305 19.91 7.97 -6.65
C THR A 305 19.17 9.10 -7.37
N ALA A 306 18.65 10.09 -6.65
CA ALA A 306 18.01 11.27 -7.24
C ALA A 306 18.99 12.06 -8.11
N LEU A 307 20.22 12.24 -7.67
CA LEU A 307 21.26 12.92 -8.44
C LEU A 307 21.54 12.22 -9.77
N ALA A 308 21.69 10.89 -9.72
CA ALA A 308 21.99 10.08 -10.88
C ALA A 308 20.82 10.00 -11.87
N ARG A 309 19.60 9.91 -11.39
CA ARG A 309 18.40 9.72 -12.22
C ARG A 309 17.75 11.02 -12.66
N ASP A 310 17.66 11.99 -11.78
CA ASP A 310 16.79 13.17 -11.93
C ASP A 310 17.55 14.49 -12.00
N GLY A 311 18.84 14.47 -11.69
CA GLY A 311 19.73 15.63 -11.78
C GLY A 311 19.86 16.43 -10.48
N ALA A 312 20.69 17.47 -10.53
CA ALA A 312 21.11 18.22 -9.34
C ALA A 312 19.97 18.96 -8.64
N ALA A 313 19.04 19.53 -9.38
CA ALA A 313 17.91 20.26 -8.79
C ALA A 313 17.02 19.32 -7.96
N ALA A 314 16.70 18.14 -8.47
CA ALA A 314 15.94 17.11 -7.75
C ALA A 314 16.70 16.61 -6.52
N ALA A 315 17.99 16.32 -6.65
CA ALA A 315 18.83 15.90 -5.53
C ALA A 315 18.88 16.97 -4.43
N THR A 316 18.95 18.24 -4.79
CA THR A 316 18.96 19.35 -3.84
C THR A 316 17.68 19.39 -3.00
N VAL A 317 16.51 19.21 -3.62
CA VAL A 317 15.25 19.18 -2.85
C VAL A 317 15.16 17.97 -1.96
N VAL A 318 15.63 16.80 -2.40
CA VAL A 318 15.68 15.58 -1.56
C VAL A 318 16.49 15.86 -0.28
N LYS A 319 17.70 16.39 -0.43
CA LYS A 319 18.58 16.72 0.71
C LYS A 319 17.93 17.75 1.64
N ALA A 320 17.34 18.80 1.09
CA ALA A 320 16.72 19.87 1.85
C ALA A 320 15.54 19.37 2.68
N ARG A 321 14.68 18.54 2.12
CA ARG A 321 13.50 18.03 2.83
C ARG A 321 13.87 17.05 3.96
N PHE A 322 14.88 16.23 3.77
CA PHE A 322 15.42 15.43 4.87
C PHE A 322 16.06 16.28 5.95
N ALA A 323 16.82 17.32 5.57
CA ALA A 323 17.44 18.24 6.52
C ALA A 323 16.42 18.98 7.39
N GLU A 324 15.29 19.39 6.84
CA GLU A 324 14.18 19.98 7.60
C GLU A 324 13.64 19.06 8.71
N ARG A 325 13.75 17.76 8.53
CA ARG A 325 13.35 16.75 9.53
C ARG A 325 14.49 16.41 10.50
N GLY A 326 15.64 17.09 10.41
CA GLY A 326 16.83 16.80 11.19
C GLY A 326 17.62 15.58 10.69
N ILE A 327 17.35 15.12 9.48
CA ILE A 327 18.05 14.00 8.84
C ILE A 327 19.13 14.61 7.93
N THR A 328 20.38 14.55 8.38
CA THR A 328 21.53 15.16 7.70
C THR A 328 22.59 14.12 7.35
N PHE A 329 23.40 14.42 6.31
CA PHE A 329 24.50 13.58 5.84
C PHE A 329 25.51 14.40 5.02
#